data_ebc0afde0a74c460a83ea85806e50132
#
_entry.id   ebc0afde0a74c460a83ea85806e50132
#
_cell.length_a   1.000
_cell.length_b   1.000
_cell.length_c   1.000
_cell.angle_alpha   90.00
_cell.angle_beta   90.00
_cell.angle_gamma   90.00
#
_symmetry.space_group_name_H-M   'P 1'
#
loop_
_entity.id
_entity.type
_entity.pdbx_description
1 polymer ?
#
loop_
_entity_poly.entity_id
_entity_poly.type
_entity_poly.pdbx_seq_one_letter_code
_entity_poly.pdbx_strand_id
1 'polypeptide(L)'
;MSELPLDMDGSALSVQKGVRAPAGLRPEAAKTRIRRRRRSLAEYVEGVLRGDRTILAQAITLIESLREDDVELAQDILEHCLPHSGNSIRVGVTGVPGAGKSTLIDALGSYLIRERGERVAVLAIDPTSELSGGSILGDKTRMERLAAEENAFVRPSPSGGSLGGVARRTRETMLLCEAAGYRNIIVETVGVGQSETAVRSMVDFFLLLMIAGAGDELQGIKRGIMEMANLIAINKADGDNRLRAQAARREFESALHLFPASPSGWMPRVITCSAKTGEGIAEMWNAVLEHHAWLKRNGHFESLRREQAKKWMYEVIDQGLKQEFRNHPRIRQALPAMESEVASGRVSSFRAAERLLKLYRETKS
;
A
#
# COMPACT_ATOMS: atom_id res chain seq x y z
N MET A 1 -3.18 45.47 -56.52
CA MET A 1 -3.07 45.76 -55.09
C MET A 1 -4.47 45.45 -54.53
N SER A 2 -4.60 44.28 -53.95
CA SER A 2 -5.81 43.90 -53.23
C SER A 2 -5.33 43.06 -52.01
N GLU A 3 -5.57 43.62 -50.85
CA GLU A 3 -5.18 43.06 -49.55
C GLU A 3 -6.04 41.83 -49.25
N LEU A 4 -5.40 40.74 -48.77
CA LEU A 4 -6.05 39.60 -48.19
C LEU A 4 -6.06 39.78 -46.67
N PRO A 5 -7.18 39.54 -45.99
CA PRO A 5 -7.21 39.54 -44.53
C PRO A 5 -6.68 38.23 -43.98
N LEU A 6 -5.79 38.34 -42.99
CA LEU A 6 -5.28 37.24 -42.16
C LEU A 6 -6.36 36.91 -41.14
N ASP A 7 -6.96 35.73 -41.30
CA ASP A 7 -7.82 35.12 -40.27
C ASP A 7 -6.93 34.21 -39.43
N MET A 8 -6.60 34.64 -38.20
CA MET A 8 -5.86 33.90 -37.20
C MET A 8 -6.83 33.42 -36.11
N ASP A 9 -7.54 32.31 -36.31
CA ASP A 9 -8.20 31.59 -35.26
C ASP A 9 -8.10 30.05 -35.52
N GLY A 10 -6.90 29.53 -35.32
CA GLY A 10 -6.57 28.11 -35.38
C GLY A 10 -6.66 27.46 -33.99
N SER A 11 -7.82 27.47 -33.34
CA SER A 11 -8.06 26.63 -32.17
C SER A 11 -8.34 25.19 -32.60
N ALA A 12 -7.41 24.27 -32.33
CA ALA A 12 -7.53 22.83 -32.63
C ALA A 12 -8.48 22.07 -31.65
N LEU A 13 -9.32 22.78 -30.92
CA LEU A 13 -10.30 22.20 -29.98
C LEU A 13 -11.73 22.44 -30.50
N SER A 14 -12.29 21.45 -31.20
CA SER A 14 -13.71 21.42 -31.47
C SER A 14 -14.47 20.91 -30.26
N VAL A 15 -15.19 21.79 -29.56
CA VAL A 15 -16.13 21.39 -28.49
C VAL A 15 -17.36 20.79 -29.15
N GLN A 16 -17.47 19.47 -29.14
CA GLN A 16 -18.74 18.83 -29.52
C GLN A 16 -19.76 18.99 -28.38
N LYS A 17 -20.99 19.40 -28.73
CA LYS A 17 -22.11 19.44 -27.78
C LYS A 17 -22.34 18.02 -27.25
N GLY A 18 -22.27 17.87 -25.93
CA GLY A 18 -22.53 16.60 -25.27
C GLY A 18 -23.91 16.04 -25.64
N VAL A 19 -23.95 14.71 -25.80
CA VAL A 19 -25.19 13.98 -26.10
C VAL A 19 -26.16 14.21 -24.92
N ARG A 20 -27.41 14.63 -25.23
CA ARG A 20 -28.47 14.72 -24.22
C ARG A 20 -28.63 13.36 -23.55
N ALA A 21 -28.58 13.32 -22.23
CA ALA A 21 -28.88 12.11 -21.46
C ALA A 21 -30.26 11.56 -21.89
N PRO A 22 -30.42 10.25 -22.07
CA PRO A 22 -31.69 9.65 -22.42
C PRO A 22 -32.74 10.03 -21.38
N ALA A 23 -33.87 10.55 -21.84
CA ALA A 23 -35.02 10.85 -21.00
C ALA A 23 -35.63 9.56 -20.48
N GLY A 24 -35.23 9.12 -19.27
CA GLY A 24 -35.74 7.87 -18.73
C GLY A 24 -35.28 7.49 -17.31
N LEU A 25 -34.22 8.11 -16.78
CA LEU A 25 -33.85 7.90 -15.37
C LEU A 25 -34.62 8.91 -14.50
N ARG A 26 -35.75 8.48 -13.96
CA ARG A 26 -36.50 9.27 -12.97
C ARG A 26 -35.62 9.54 -11.75
N PRO A 27 -35.42 10.80 -11.31
CA PRO A 27 -34.62 11.11 -10.13
C PRO A 27 -35.12 10.49 -8.82
N GLU A 28 -36.38 10.04 -8.82
CA GLU A 28 -37.03 9.42 -7.66
C GLU A 28 -36.54 7.99 -7.34
N ALA A 29 -36.02 7.25 -8.31
CA ALA A 29 -35.47 5.90 -8.08
C ALA A 29 -34.16 5.92 -7.28
N ALA A 30 -33.47 7.06 -7.19
CA ALA A 30 -32.21 7.21 -6.44
C ALA A 30 -32.42 7.43 -4.93
N LYS A 31 -33.65 7.60 -4.44
CA LYS A 31 -33.92 7.92 -3.03
C LYS A 31 -34.29 6.75 -2.14
N THR A 32 -34.48 5.56 -2.69
CA THR A 32 -34.61 4.37 -1.84
C THR A 32 -33.22 3.88 -1.46
N ARG A 33 -32.54 4.61 -0.57
CA ARG A 33 -31.42 4.05 0.19
C ARG A 33 -32.00 2.85 0.96
N ILE A 34 -31.84 1.64 0.40
CA ILE A 34 -31.99 0.42 1.16
C ILE A 34 -31.01 0.58 2.33
N ARG A 35 -31.52 0.90 3.52
CA ARG A 35 -30.73 0.86 4.76
C ARG A 35 -30.28 -0.58 4.90
N ARG A 36 -29.07 -0.89 4.40
CA ARG A 36 -28.44 -2.19 4.62
C ARG A 36 -28.41 -2.36 6.15
N ARG A 37 -29.06 -3.41 6.63
CA ARG A 37 -29.00 -3.80 8.04
C ARG A 37 -27.54 -3.86 8.47
N ARG A 38 -27.14 -3.10 9.47
CA ARG A 38 -25.81 -3.18 10.06
C ARG A 38 -25.67 -4.58 10.67
N ARG A 39 -24.64 -5.30 10.31
CA ARG A 39 -24.35 -6.63 10.88
C ARG A 39 -23.90 -6.48 12.31
N SER A 40 -24.16 -7.51 13.15
CA SER A 40 -23.61 -7.59 14.48
C SER A 40 -22.13 -7.95 14.46
N LEU A 41 -21.42 -7.73 15.57
CA LEU A 41 -20.02 -8.16 15.76
C LEU A 41 -19.85 -9.66 15.43
N ALA A 42 -20.72 -10.51 15.98
CA ALA A 42 -20.67 -11.96 15.74
C ALA A 42 -20.80 -12.31 14.26
N GLU A 43 -21.74 -11.69 13.53
CA GLU A 43 -21.92 -11.91 12.09
C GLU A 43 -20.66 -11.52 11.27
N TYR A 44 -19.95 -10.46 11.68
CA TYR A 44 -18.69 -10.09 11.05
C TYR A 44 -17.58 -11.09 11.35
N VAL A 45 -17.36 -11.41 12.62
CA VAL A 45 -16.31 -12.34 13.06
C VAL A 45 -16.49 -13.71 12.42
N GLU A 46 -17.68 -14.31 12.51
CA GLU A 46 -17.95 -15.59 11.88
C GLU A 46 -17.75 -15.57 10.37
N GLY A 47 -18.21 -14.51 9.70
CA GLY A 47 -18.06 -14.37 8.26
C GLY A 47 -16.60 -14.25 7.84
N VAL A 48 -15.79 -13.46 8.57
CA VAL A 48 -14.35 -13.35 8.32
C VAL A 48 -13.66 -14.69 8.53
N LEU A 49 -13.91 -15.38 9.65
CA LEU A 49 -13.29 -16.67 9.97
C LEU A 49 -13.68 -17.78 9.00
N ARG A 50 -14.87 -17.73 8.39
CA ARG A 50 -15.27 -18.63 7.29
C ARG A 50 -14.66 -18.27 5.95
N GLY A 51 -13.98 -17.13 5.85
CA GLY A 51 -13.39 -16.65 4.62
C GLY A 51 -14.39 -16.07 3.61
N ASP A 52 -15.55 -15.57 4.08
CA ASP A 52 -16.54 -14.91 3.21
C ASP A 52 -15.96 -13.57 2.70
N ARG A 53 -15.70 -13.50 1.38
CA ARG A 53 -15.11 -12.33 0.73
C ARG A 53 -15.95 -11.06 0.88
N THR A 54 -17.27 -11.21 0.90
CA THR A 54 -18.19 -10.07 1.01
C THR A 54 -18.13 -9.49 2.42
N ILE A 55 -18.15 -10.34 3.44
CA ILE A 55 -18.06 -9.92 4.83
C ILE A 55 -16.68 -9.36 5.14
N LEU A 56 -15.62 -9.99 4.67
CA LEU A 56 -14.25 -9.46 4.76
C LEU A 56 -14.15 -8.05 4.16
N ALA A 57 -14.66 -7.85 2.93
CA ALA A 57 -14.66 -6.55 2.29
C ALA A 57 -15.45 -5.48 3.08
N GLN A 58 -16.55 -5.87 3.71
CA GLN A 58 -17.35 -4.98 4.56
C GLN A 58 -16.62 -4.65 5.87
N ALA A 59 -15.99 -5.64 6.53
CA ALA A 59 -15.18 -5.43 7.73
C ALA A 59 -14.00 -4.49 7.45
N ILE A 60 -13.32 -4.65 6.30
CA ILE A 60 -12.25 -3.72 5.87
C ILE A 60 -12.81 -2.31 5.64
N THR A 61 -14.03 -2.18 5.11
CA THR A 61 -14.65 -0.86 4.95
C THR A 61 -14.92 -0.17 6.29
N LEU A 62 -15.18 -0.91 7.37
CA LEU A 62 -15.26 -0.35 8.73
C LEU A 62 -13.90 0.16 9.21
N ILE A 63 -12.81 -0.60 8.96
CA ILE A 63 -11.43 -0.16 9.26
C ILE A 63 -11.09 1.17 8.55
N GLU A 64 -11.58 1.34 7.33
CA GLU A 64 -11.33 2.54 6.51
C GLU A 64 -12.23 3.72 6.89
N SER A 65 -13.29 3.49 7.67
CA SER A 65 -14.23 4.53 8.09
C SER A 65 -13.58 5.52 9.07
N LEU A 66 -14.11 6.77 9.05
CA LEU A 66 -13.74 7.83 10.00
C LEU A 66 -14.82 8.04 11.06
N ARG A 67 -15.92 7.27 11.03
CA ARG A 67 -17.00 7.37 11.99
C ARG A 67 -16.63 6.62 13.26
N GLU A 68 -16.80 7.23 14.41
CA GLU A 68 -16.46 6.65 15.71
C GLU A 68 -17.09 5.27 15.93
N ASP A 69 -18.41 5.13 15.68
CA ASP A 69 -19.11 3.84 15.80
C ASP A 69 -18.56 2.73 14.90
N ASP A 70 -18.02 3.07 13.72
CA ASP A 70 -17.44 2.10 12.79
C ASP A 70 -16.03 1.73 13.22
N VAL A 71 -15.27 2.69 13.75
CA VAL A 71 -13.91 2.47 14.27
C VAL A 71 -13.96 1.54 15.49
N GLU A 72 -14.88 1.77 16.43
CA GLU A 72 -15.06 0.91 17.60
C GLU A 72 -15.41 -0.52 17.18
N LEU A 73 -16.43 -0.70 16.33
CA LEU A 73 -16.80 -2.01 15.82
C LEU A 73 -15.66 -2.69 15.05
N ALA A 74 -14.88 -1.93 14.28
CA ALA A 74 -13.73 -2.48 13.55
C ALA A 74 -12.64 -3.00 14.51
N GLN A 75 -12.37 -2.30 15.62
CA GLN A 75 -11.41 -2.75 16.64
C GLN A 75 -11.91 -4.02 17.34
N ASP A 76 -13.19 -4.08 17.69
CA ASP A 76 -13.80 -5.29 18.29
C ASP A 76 -13.68 -6.51 17.35
N ILE A 77 -13.95 -6.32 16.05
CA ILE A 77 -13.78 -7.38 15.04
C ILE A 77 -12.30 -7.82 14.97
N LEU A 78 -11.35 -6.87 14.95
CA LEU A 78 -9.93 -7.16 14.92
C LEU A 78 -9.47 -7.95 16.15
N GLU A 79 -9.89 -7.57 17.35
CA GLU A 79 -9.54 -8.28 18.59
C GLU A 79 -10.02 -9.73 18.57
N HIS A 80 -11.24 -9.97 18.12
CA HIS A 80 -11.79 -11.33 18.00
C HIS A 80 -11.13 -12.15 16.88
N CYS A 81 -10.66 -11.51 15.83
CA CYS A 81 -9.95 -12.16 14.72
C CYS A 81 -8.45 -12.37 14.98
N LEU A 82 -7.86 -11.63 15.92
CA LEU A 82 -6.41 -11.65 16.21
C LEU A 82 -5.84 -13.04 16.53
N PRO A 83 -6.51 -13.91 17.34
CA PRO A 83 -6.02 -15.27 17.61
C PRO A 83 -5.91 -16.16 16.36
N HIS A 84 -6.60 -15.81 15.28
CA HIS A 84 -6.64 -16.55 14.02
C HIS A 84 -5.71 -15.95 12.95
N SER A 85 -4.99 -14.88 13.28
CA SER A 85 -4.04 -14.19 12.40
C SER A 85 -2.60 -14.69 12.59
N GLY A 86 -1.64 -14.13 11.84
CA GLY A 86 -0.20 -14.38 12.03
C GLY A 86 0.37 -15.54 11.21
N ASN A 87 -0.47 -16.37 10.58
CA ASN A 87 -0.05 -17.59 9.87
C ASN A 87 0.14 -17.40 8.35
N SER A 88 0.47 -16.19 7.89
CA SER A 88 0.72 -15.90 6.48
C SER A 88 2.19 -15.59 6.22
N ILE A 89 2.56 -15.63 4.94
CA ILE A 89 3.78 -15.03 4.41
C ILE A 89 3.40 -13.66 3.86
N ARG A 90 4.01 -12.59 4.37
CA ARG A 90 3.77 -11.20 3.94
C ARG A 90 4.90 -10.75 3.03
N VAL A 91 4.58 -10.47 1.78
CA VAL A 91 5.54 -10.04 0.76
C VAL A 91 5.26 -8.60 0.36
N GLY A 92 6.22 -7.71 0.59
CA GLY A 92 6.18 -6.35 0.08
C GLY A 92 6.80 -6.30 -1.31
N VAL A 93 6.11 -5.68 -2.26
CA VAL A 93 6.61 -5.47 -3.63
C VAL A 93 6.78 -3.98 -3.88
N THR A 94 8.00 -3.58 -4.16
CA THR A 94 8.35 -2.22 -4.57
C THR A 94 9.19 -2.23 -5.84
N GLY A 95 9.49 -1.08 -6.38
CA GLY A 95 10.34 -0.94 -7.58
C GLY A 95 10.04 0.32 -8.34
N VAL A 96 10.89 0.62 -9.31
CA VAL A 96 10.80 1.82 -10.13
C VAL A 96 9.45 1.92 -10.87
N PRO A 97 8.99 3.13 -11.20
CA PRO A 97 7.84 3.31 -12.08
C PRO A 97 8.03 2.55 -13.39
N GLY A 98 6.98 1.91 -13.88
CA GLY A 98 7.07 1.14 -15.12
C GLY A 98 7.79 -0.22 -15.04
N ALA A 99 8.31 -0.63 -13.86
CA ALA A 99 8.94 -1.94 -13.67
C ALA A 99 7.97 -3.12 -13.88
N GLY A 100 6.66 -2.87 -13.85
CA GLY A 100 5.63 -3.91 -14.06
C GLY A 100 5.21 -4.60 -12.76
N LYS A 101 5.20 -3.86 -11.63
CA LYS A 101 4.79 -4.39 -10.31
C LYS A 101 3.43 -5.08 -10.35
N SER A 102 2.40 -4.39 -10.80
CA SER A 102 1.04 -4.95 -10.84
C SER A 102 0.94 -6.16 -11.77
N THR A 103 1.67 -6.16 -12.90
CA THR A 103 1.73 -7.31 -13.81
C THR A 103 2.45 -8.51 -13.18
N LEU A 104 3.52 -8.24 -12.40
CA LEU A 104 4.24 -9.27 -11.66
C LEU A 104 3.34 -9.87 -10.57
N ILE A 105 2.62 -9.03 -9.84
CA ILE A 105 1.70 -9.47 -8.78
C ILE A 105 0.57 -10.31 -9.37
N ASP A 106 0.04 -9.91 -10.53
CA ASP A 106 -0.97 -10.68 -11.25
C ASP A 106 -0.44 -12.06 -11.66
N ALA A 107 0.79 -12.14 -12.19
CA ALA A 107 1.44 -13.40 -12.57
C ALA A 107 1.77 -14.27 -11.35
N LEU A 108 2.35 -13.69 -10.30
CA LEU A 108 2.70 -14.40 -9.07
C LEU A 108 1.47 -14.91 -8.34
N GLY A 109 0.44 -14.07 -8.20
CA GLY A 109 -0.82 -14.46 -7.55
C GLY A 109 -1.53 -15.57 -8.32
N SER A 110 -1.58 -15.48 -9.65
CA SER A 110 -2.13 -16.54 -10.50
C SER A 110 -1.34 -17.86 -10.37
N TYR A 111 -0.01 -17.79 -10.31
CA TYR A 111 0.85 -18.94 -10.06
C TYR A 111 0.54 -19.60 -8.69
N LEU A 112 0.44 -18.80 -7.64
CA LEU A 112 0.14 -19.31 -6.29
C LEU A 112 -1.23 -20.01 -6.23
N ILE A 113 -2.23 -19.47 -6.92
CA ILE A 113 -3.58 -20.06 -6.93
C ILE A 113 -3.63 -21.31 -7.78
N ARG A 114 -3.12 -21.26 -9.02
CA ARG A 114 -3.30 -22.33 -10.00
C ARG A 114 -2.36 -23.51 -9.79
N GLU A 115 -1.08 -23.23 -9.51
CA GLU A 115 -0.06 -24.26 -9.39
C GLU A 115 0.10 -24.76 -7.94
N ARG A 116 -0.28 -23.95 -6.95
CA ARG A 116 -0.08 -24.29 -5.54
C ARG A 116 -1.37 -24.45 -4.75
N GLY A 117 -2.52 -24.09 -5.33
CA GLY A 117 -3.82 -24.19 -4.67
C GLY A 117 -3.98 -23.24 -3.48
N GLU A 118 -3.19 -22.16 -3.41
CA GLU A 118 -3.13 -21.28 -2.24
C GLU A 118 -4.05 -20.06 -2.41
N ARG A 119 -4.48 -19.47 -1.29
CA ARG A 119 -5.25 -18.22 -1.28
C ARG A 119 -4.33 -17.01 -1.15
N VAL A 120 -4.59 -15.97 -1.95
CA VAL A 120 -3.74 -14.78 -2.06
C VAL A 120 -4.56 -13.51 -1.79
N ALA A 121 -4.08 -12.65 -0.88
CA ALA A 121 -4.59 -11.29 -0.73
C ALA A 121 -3.55 -10.29 -1.27
N VAL A 122 -4.02 -9.31 -2.04
CA VAL A 122 -3.20 -8.20 -2.56
C VAL A 122 -3.74 -6.89 -2.01
N LEU A 123 -2.88 -6.14 -1.34
CA LEU A 123 -3.18 -4.85 -0.74
C LEU A 123 -2.26 -3.79 -1.36
N ALA A 124 -2.83 -2.72 -1.89
CA ALA A 124 -2.04 -1.60 -2.41
C ALA A 124 -1.87 -0.51 -1.34
N ILE A 125 -0.72 0.18 -1.35
CA ILE A 125 -0.46 1.39 -0.54
C ILE A 125 -0.13 2.53 -1.49
N ASP A 126 -1.07 3.47 -1.63
CA ASP A 126 -0.89 4.69 -2.41
C ASP A 126 -1.03 5.94 -1.53
N PRO A 127 0.08 6.60 -1.17
CA PRO A 127 0.04 7.82 -0.39
C PRO A 127 -0.47 9.03 -1.19
N THR A 128 -0.56 8.95 -2.52
CA THR A 128 -0.95 10.07 -3.39
C THR A 128 -2.46 10.15 -3.63
N SER A 129 -3.23 9.18 -3.14
CA SER A 129 -4.70 9.14 -3.30
C SER A 129 -5.43 10.33 -2.67
N GLU A 130 -4.75 11.16 -1.86
CA GLU A 130 -5.30 12.42 -1.30
C GLU A 130 -5.59 13.49 -2.37
N LEU A 131 -4.80 13.55 -3.43
CA LEU A 131 -4.90 14.63 -4.44
C LEU A 131 -5.83 14.28 -5.61
N SER A 132 -6.06 13.00 -5.88
CA SER A 132 -6.77 12.54 -7.09
C SER A 132 -8.18 12.02 -6.85
N GLY A 133 -8.69 12.03 -5.62
CA GLY A 133 -10.08 11.64 -5.31
C GLY A 133 -10.41 10.17 -5.61
N GLY A 134 -9.43 9.31 -5.70
CA GLY A 134 -9.63 7.87 -5.78
C GLY A 134 -9.21 7.22 -7.10
N SER A 135 -8.14 6.48 -7.07
CA SER A 135 -7.75 5.50 -8.10
C SER A 135 -8.42 4.13 -7.89
N ILE A 136 -9.68 4.11 -7.44
CA ILE A 136 -10.38 2.86 -7.07
C ILE A 136 -10.55 1.91 -8.26
N LEU A 137 -10.57 2.42 -9.48
CA LEU A 137 -10.73 1.62 -10.70
C LEU A 137 -9.38 1.22 -11.32
N GLY A 138 -8.33 2.03 -11.19
CA GLY A 138 -7.05 1.82 -11.86
C GLY A 138 -6.31 0.56 -11.42
N ASP A 139 -6.34 0.19 -10.14
CA ASP A 139 -5.59 -0.94 -9.62
C ASP A 139 -6.28 -2.29 -9.91
N LYS A 140 -7.61 -2.34 -9.89
CA LYS A 140 -8.36 -3.54 -10.29
C LYS A 140 -8.22 -3.84 -11.78
N THR A 141 -8.17 -2.82 -12.64
CA THR A 141 -7.98 -2.97 -14.08
C THR A 141 -6.56 -3.41 -14.47
N ARG A 142 -5.59 -3.26 -13.57
CA ARG A 142 -4.20 -3.71 -13.79
C ARG A 142 -3.94 -5.16 -13.41
N MET A 143 -4.83 -5.78 -12.61
CA MET A 143 -4.72 -7.16 -12.12
C MET A 143 -6.01 -7.94 -12.44
N GLU A 144 -6.45 -7.87 -13.70
CA GLU A 144 -7.75 -8.42 -14.12
C GLU A 144 -7.84 -9.94 -13.93
N ARG A 145 -6.76 -10.66 -14.23
CA ARG A 145 -6.73 -12.13 -14.10
C ARG A 145 -6.87 -12.52 -12.63
N LEU A 146 -6.05 -11.93 -11.78
CA LEU A 146 -6.05 -12.24 -10.35
C LEU A 146 -7.36 -11.81 -9.68
N ALA A 147 -7.92 -10.66 -10.05
CA ALA A 147 -9.17 -10.16 -9.50
C ALA A 147 -10.38 -11.06 -9.82
N ALA A 148 -10.30 -11.82 -10.92
CA ALA A 148 -11.33 -12.80 -11.35
C ALA A 148 -11.21 -14.14 -10.61
N GLU A 149 -10.07 -14.46 -10.00
CA GLU A 149 -9.85 -15.72 -9.28
C GLU A 149 -10.64 -15.76 -7.95
N GLU A 150 -11.27 -16.90 -7.68
CA GLU A 150 -12.08 -17.10 -6.46
C GLU A 150 -11.22 -17.08 -5.19
N ASN A 151 -10.01 -17.61 -5.28
CA ASN A 151 -9.02 -17.66 -4.20
C ASN A 151 -8.16 -16.38 -4.06
N ALA A 152 -8.48 -15.33 -4.82
CA ALA A 152 -7.82 -14.03 -4.70
C ALA A 152 -8.71 -13.01 -3.99
N PHE A 153 -8.08 -12.13 -3.23
CA PHE A 153 -8.69 -10.93 -2.67
C PHE A 153 -7.83 -9.72 -3.01
N VAL A 154 -8.31 -8.85 -3.88
CA VAL A 154 -7.57 -7.64 -4.28
C VAL A 154 -8.25 -6.41 -3.69
N ARG A 155 -7.53 -5.67 -2.85
CA ARG A 155 -8.00 -4.43 -2.22
C ARG A 155 -7.11 -3.27 -2.63
N PRO A 156 -7.66 -2.27 -3.34
CA PRO A 156 -6.98 -1.00 -3.61
C PRO A 156 -6.61 -0.28 -2.31
N SER A 157 -5.66 0.66 -2.39
CA SER A 157 -5.32 1.53 -1.27
C SER A 157 -6.55 2.26 -0.74
N PRO A 158 -6.71 2.38 0.60
CA PRO A 158 -7.76 3.22 1.16
C PRO A 158 -7.59 4.67 0.70
N SER A 159 -8.69 5.29 0.27
CA SER A 159 -8.71 6.68 -0.14
C SER A 159 -8.62 7.61 1.08
N GLY A 160 -7.74 8.61 1.02
CA GLY A 160 -7.63 9.69 2.00
C GLY A 160 -6.85 9.31 3.26
N GLY A 161 -6.00 10.23 3.69
CA GLY A 161 -5.24 10.12 4.93
C GLY A 161 -3.72 10.23 4.75
N SER A 162 -3.01 10.60 5.80
CA SER A 162 -1.55 10.60 5.81
C SER A 162 -0.98 9.20 5.53
N LEU A 163 0.25 9.11 5.02
CA LEU A 163 0.96 7.84 4.80
C LEU A 163 0.88 6.91 6.03
N GLY A 164 0.99 7.48 7.24
CA GLY A 164 0.84 6.73 8.50
C GLY A 164 -0.55 6.15 8.69
N GLY A 165 -1.61 6.89 8.34
CA GLY A 165 -2.99 6.43 8.41
C GLY A 165 -3.28 5.30 7.41
N VAL A 166 -2.78 5.43 6.17
CA VAL A 166 -2.88 4.37 5.14
C VAL A 166 -2.13 3.12 5.61
N ALA A 167 -0.91 3.26 6.12
CA ALA A 167 -0.11 2.15 6.63
C ALA A 167 -0.81 1.43 7.81
N ARG A 168 -1.42 2.16 8.74
CA ARG A 168 -2.21 1.57 9.83
C ARG A 168 -3.35 0.73 9.29
N ARG A 169 -4.20 1.27 8.43
CA ARG A 169 -5.36 0.55 7.85
C ARG A 169 -4.93 -0.68 7.06
N THR A 170 -3.81 -0.61 6.34
CA THR A 170 -3.25 -1.76 5.63
C THR A 170 -2.83 -2.87 6.59
N ARG A 171 -2.22 -2.54 7.74
CA ARG A 171 -1.84 -3.53 8.77
C ARG A 171 -3.07 -4.20 9.38
N GLU A 172 -4.08 -3.42 9.73
CA GLU A 172 -5.36 -3.93 10.25
C GLU A 172 -6.04 -4.83 9.21
N THR A 173 -6.03 -4.43 7.93
CA THR A 173 -6.55 -5.24 6.82
C THR A 173 -5.79 -6.56 6.64
N MET A 174 -4.45 -6.55 6.78
CA MET A 174 -3.66 -7.78 6.72
C MET A 174 -4.09 -8.79 7.78
N LEU A 175 -4.32 -8.35 9.03
CA LEU A 175 -4.76 -9.23 10.11
C LEU A 175 -6.12 -9.87 9.80
N LEU A 176 -7.07 -9.11 9.25
CA LEU A 176 -8.36 -9.68 8.83
C LEU A 176 -8.21 -10.66 7.65
N CYS A 177 -7.34 -10.38 6.68
CA CYS A 177 -7.06 -11.32 5.59
C CYS A 177 -6.44 -12.62 6.11
N GLU A 178 -5.53 -12.55 7.08
CA GLU A 178 -4.94 -13.73 7.73
C GLU A 178 -6.01 -14.56 8.44
N ALA A 179 -6.86 -13.91 9.24
CA ALA A 179 -7.97 -14.57 9.93
C ALA A 179 -8.98 -15.19 8.94
N ALA A 180 -9.17 -14.58 7.77
CA ALA A 180 -9.99 -15.12 6.70
C ALA A 180 -9.33 -16.27 5.91
N GLY A 181 -8.12 -16.71 6.32
CA GLY A 181 -7.43 -17.86 5.75
C GLY A 181 -6.57 -17.57 4.52
N TYR A 182 -6.25 -16.31 4.22
CA TYR A 182 -5.26 -15.97 3.18
C TYR A 182 -3.85 -16.22 3.70
N ARG A 183 -3.17 -17.19 3.09
CA ARG A 183 -1.82 -17.61 3.49
C ARG A 183 -0.71 -16.77 2.88
N ASN A 184 -0.99 -16.09 1.79
CA ASN A 184 -0.05 -15.22 1.10
C ASN A 184 -0.64 -13.82 1.01
N ILE A 185 0.04 -12.85 1.57
CA ILE A 185 -0.39 -11.45 1.53
C ILE A 185 0.69 -10.64 0.81
N ILE A 186 0.33 -10.07 -0.33
CA ILE A 186 1.21 -9.23 -1.13
C ILE A 186 0.82 -7.78 -0.88
N VAL A 187 1.79 -6.95 -0.48
CA VAL A 187 1.60 -5.51 -0.27
C VAL A 187 2.36 -4.75 -1.34
N GLU A 188 1.64 -4.09 -2.24
CA GLU A 188 2.21 -3.30 -3.34
C GLU A 188 2.38 -1.85 -2.92
N THR A 189 3.58 -1.26 -3.21
CA THR A 189 3.76 0.19 -3.17
C THR A 189 3.38 0.79 -4.52
N VAL A 190 2.58 1.87 -4.49
CA VAL A 190 2.26 2.63 -5.68
C VAL A 190 3.15 3.87 -5.74
N GLY A 191 4.07 3.87 -6.70
CA GLY A 191 4.87 5.05 -7.02
C GLY A 191 6.14 5.22 -6.21
N VAL A 192 6.54 6.46 -5.99
CA VAL A 192 7.81 6.89 -5.43
C VAL A 192 7.60 7.58 -4.08
N GLY A 193 8.47 7.34 -3.15
CA GLY A 193 8.52 8.10 -1.92
C GLY A 193 8.77 7.25 -0.68
N GLN A 194 8.19 7.62 0.47
CA GLN A 194 8.44 6.99 1.76
C GLN A 194 7.57 5.73 2.02
N SER A 195 6.74 5.31 1.07
CA SER A 195 5.89 4.13 1.18
C SER A 195 6.67 2.83 1.30
N GLU A 196 7.89 2.79 0.75
CA GLU A 196 8.77 1.61 0.78
C GLU A 196 9.16 1.24 2.22
N THR A 197 9.53 2.22 3.04
CA THR A 197 9.87 2.00 4.45
C THR A 197 8.66 1.58 5.27
N ALA A 198 7.49 2.13 4.97
CA ALA A 198 6.24 1.74 5.61
C ALA A 198 5.90 0.27 5.27
N VAL A 199 6.00 -0.12 3.99
CA VAL A 199 5.77 -1.52 3.57
C VAL A 199 6.81 -2.45 4.19
N ARG A 200 8.10 -2.08 4.16
CA ARG A 200 9.16 -2.90 4.79
C ARG A 200 8.87 -3.18 6.27
N SER A 201 8.28 -2.22 6.98
CA SER A 201 7.96 -2.36 8.40
C SER A 201 6.80 -3.31 8.71
N MET A 202 6.08 -3.82 7.71
CA MET A 202 4.88 -4.65 7.91
C MET A 202 4.95 -6.02 7.22
N VAL A 203 6.02 -6.29 6.46
CA VAL A 203 6.16 -7.53 5.70
C VAL A 203 7.32 -8.38 6.22
N ASP A 204 7.31 -9.67 5.87
CA ASP A 204 8.39 -10.60 6.21
C ASP A 204 9.47 -10.58 5.14
N PHE A 205 9.05 -10.48 3.88
CA PHE A 205 9.90 -10.50 2.71
C PHE A 205 9.70 -9.24 1.88
N PHE A 206 10.79 -8.60 1.45
CA PHE A 206 10.74 -7.36 0.67
C PHE A 206 11.40 -7.57 -0.69
N LEU A 207 10.58 -7.53 -1.73
CA LEU A 207 10.95 -7.72 -3.13
C LEU A 207 11.11 -6.35 -3.80
N LEU A 208 12.31 -6.10 -4.32
CA LEU A 208 12.62 -4.94 -5.16
C LEU A 208 12.57 -5.33 -6.63
N LEU A 209 11.64 -4.75 -7.38
CA LEU A 209 11.47 -4.99 -8.81
C LEU A 209 12.19 -3.92 -9.64
N MET A 210 13.07 -4.37 -10.50
CA MET A 210 13.90 -3.54 -11.39
C MET A 210 13.70 -3.92 -12.84
N ILE A 211 14.23 -3.08 -13.75
CA ILE A 211 14.29 -3.36 -15.20
C ILE A 211 15.70 -3.11 -15.71
N ALA A 212 16.06 -3.81 -16.78
CA ALA A 212 17.32 -3.55 -17.47
C ALA A 212 17.30 -2.17 -18.14
N GLY A 213 18.44 -1.49 -18.15
CA GLY A 213 18.60 -0.19 -18.80
C GLY A 213 18.19 1.01 -17.93
N ALA A 214 17.85 0.79 -16.66
CA ALA A 214 17.60 1.86 -15.67
C ALA A 214 18.92 2.45 -15.11
N GLY A 215 19.97 2.57 -15.93
CA GLY A 215 21.31 3.01 -15.49
C GLY A 215 21.33 4.39 -14.83
N ASP A 216 20.57 5.35 -15.37
CA ASP A 216 20.40 6.67 -14.75
C ASP A 216 19.49 6.60 -13.52
N GLU A 217 18.56 5.64 -13.47
CA GLU A 217 17.71 5.38 -12.31
C GLU A 217 18.43 4.62 -11.19
N LEU A 218 19.53 3.89 -11.48
CA LEU A 218 20.42 3.33 -10.44
C LEU A 218 20.99 4.43 -9.53
N GLN A 219 21.29 5.61 -10.07
CA GLN A 219 21.69 6.78 -9.27
C GLN A 219 20.50 7.39 -8.51
N GLY A 220 19.26 7.23 -9.01
CA GLY A 220 18.03 7.66 -8.37
C GLY A 220 17.46 6.65 -7.35
N ILE A 221 17.86 5.38 -7.41
CA ILE A 221 17.47 4.40 -6.40
C ILE A 221 18.22 4.70 -5.12
N LYS A 222 17.48 5.20 -4.14
CA LYS A 222 18.05 5.44 -2.81
C LYS A 222 18.69 4.16 -2.32
N ARG A 223 20.00 4.18 -2.06
CA ARG A 223 20.79 3.08 -1.49
C ARG A 223 20.04 2.32 -0.40
N GLY A 224 19.28 3.04 0.44
CA GLY A 224 18.50 2.46 1.51
C GLY A 224 17.38 1.49 1.06
N ILE A 225 16.85 1.59 -0.17
CA ILE A 225 15.84 0.63 -0.66
C ILE A 225 16.49 -0.70 -1.01
N MET A 226 17.69 -0.68 -1.60
CA MET A 226 18.45 -1.88 -1.90
C MET A 226 18.87 -2.61 -0.61
N GLU A 227 19.28 -1.88 0.43
CA GLU A 227 19.62 -2.43 1.76
C GLU A 227 18.45 -3.14 2.44
N MET A 228 17.21 -2.73 2.14
CA MET A 228 16.00 -3.34 2.68
C MET A 228 15.53 -4.58 1.93
N ALA A 229 16.02 -4.82 0.70
CA ALA A 229 15.56 -5.89 -0.16
C ALA A 229 16.03 -7.26 0.34
N ASN A 230 15.14 -8.25 0.33
CA ASN A 230 15.49 -9.66 0.53
C ASN A 230 15.73 -10.37 -0.82
N LEU A 231 15.17 -9.83 -1.90
CA LEU A 231 15.36 -10.26 -3.28
C LEU A 231 15.25 -9.06 -4.21
N ILE A 232 16.13 -8.98 -5.19
CA ILE A 232 16.02 -8.06 -6.33
C ILE A 232 15.64 -8.89 -7.56
N ALA A 233 14.57 -8.50 -8.24
CA ALA A 233 14.13 -9.17 -9.47
C ALA A 233 14.21 -8.21 -10.65
N ILE A 234 15.01 -8.57 -11.66
CA ILE A 234 15.10 -7.82 -12.92
C ILE A 234 13.99 -8.33 -13.84
N ASN A 235 12.93 -7.52 -13.96
CA ASN A 235 11.75 -7.88 -14.75
C ASN A 235 11.93 -7.55 -16.24
N LYS A 236 10.95 -8.02 -17.05
CA LYS A 236 10.94 -7.89 -18.51
C LYS A 236 12.15 -8.57 -19.16
N ALA A 237 12.63 -9.68 -18.57
CA ALA A 237 13.76 -10.45 -19.07
C ALA A 237 13.32 -11.43 -20.17
N ASP A 238 12.50 -10.98 -21.13
CA ASP A 238 12.00 -11.74 -22.28
C ASP A 238 12.43 -11.11 -23.59
N GLY A 239 12.37 -11.89 -24.68
CA GLY A 239 12.73 -11.46 -26.03
C GLY A 239 14.14 -10.88 -26.11
N ASP A 240 14.27 -9.77 -26.80
CA ASP A 240 15.56 -9.07 -27.04
C ASP A 240 16.15 -8.43 -25.79
N ASN A 241 15.35 -8.28 -24.72
CA ASN A 241 15.80 -7.68 -23.48
C ASN A 241 16.55 -8.67 -22.55
N ARG A 242 16.56 -9.97 -22.87
CA ARG A 242 17.15 -11.02 -22.02
C ARG A 242 18.64 -10.77 -21.70
N LEU A 243 19.43 -10.41 -22.68
CA LEU A 243 20.87 -10.14 -22.48
C LEU A 243 21.10 -8.89 -21.60
N ARG A 244 20.31 -7.85 -21.79
CA ARG A 244 20.37 -6.63 -20.96
C ARG A 244 19.95 -6.94 -19.51
N ALA A 245 18.92 -7.76 -19.31
CA ALA A 245 18.50 -8.16 -17.98
C ALA A 245 19.58 -8.98 -17.24
N GLN A 246 20.30 -9.85 -17.95
CA GLN A 246 21.42 -10.59 -17.37
C GLN A 246 22.62 -9.69 -17.02
N ALA A 247 22.90 -8.67 -17.82
CA ALA A 247 23.93 -7.69 -17.50
C ALA A 247 23.55 -6.89 -16.22
N ALA A 248 22.32 -6.38 -16.17
CA ALA A 248 21.81 -5.69 -14.99
C ALA A 248 21.84 -6.59 -13.74
N ARG A 249 21.49 -7.87 -13.86
CA ARG A 249 21.60 -8.82 -12.76
C ARG A 249 23.01 -8.84 -12.16
N ARG A 250 24.06 -8.94 -12.98
CA ARG A 250 25.46 -8.96 -12.53
C ARG A 250 25.87 -7.67 -11.83
N GLU A 251 25.39 -6.53 -12.34
CA GLU A 251 25.64 -5.21 -11.74
C GLU A 251 25.02 -5.14 -10.33
N PHE A 252 23.76 -5.55 -10.17
CA PHE A 252 23.09 -5.59 -8.87
C PHE A 252 23.71 -6.62 -7.92
N GLU A 253 24.13 -7.79 -8.41
CA GLU A 253 24.86 -8.78 -7.61
C GLU A 253 26.16 -8.19 -7.05
N SER A 254 26.94 -7.50 -7.90
CA SER A 254 28.16 -6.80 -7.48
C SER A 254 27.88 -5.70 -6.46
N ALA A 255 26.81 -4.93 -6.66
CA ALA A 255 26.41 -3.87 -5.72
C ALA A 255 25.99 -4.44 -4.35
N LEU A 256 25.30 -5.58 -4.30
CA LEU A 256 24.89 -6.21 -3.04
C LEU A 256 26.06 -6.62 -2.16
N HIS A 257 27.21 -6.95 -2.72
CA HIS A 257 28.43 -7.28 -1.94
C HIS A 257 28.99 -6.08 -1.16
N LEU A 258 28.57 -4.85 -1.49
CA LEU A 258 29.00 -3.64 -0.80
C LEU A 258 28.14 -3.31 0.45
N PHE A 259 27.05 -4.05 0.65
CA PHE A 259 26.17 -3.83 1.80
C PHE A 259 26.52 -4.74 2.98
N PRO A 260 26.31 -4.28 4.22
CA PRO A 260 26.48 -5.13 5.38
C PRO A 260 25.49 -6.30 5.36
N ALA A 261 25.87 -7.41 5.98
CA ALA A 261 24.97 -8.54 6.15
C ALA A 261 23.71 -8.13 6.93
N SER A 262 22.57 -8.67 6.53
CA SER A 262 21.32 -8.40 7.24
C SER A 262 21.40 -8.93 8.70
N PRO A 263 20.68 -8.33 9.65
CA PRO A 263 20.66 -8.81 11.04
C PRO A 263 20.23 -10.27 11.19
N SER A 264 19.46 -10.79 10.24
CA SER A 264 19.07 -12.21 10.21
C SER A 264 20.12 -13.14 9.60
N GLY A 265 21.22 -12.61 9.05
CA GLY A 265 22.21 -13.35 8.28
C GLY A 265 21.72 -13.79 6.88
N TRP A 266 20.54 -13.36 6.44
CA TRP A 266 20.07 -13.61 5.07
C TRP A 266 20.87 -12.80 4.07
N MET A 267 21.33 -13.46 3.01
CA MET A 267 22.01 -12.80 1.88
C MET A 267 21.01 -12.55 0.76
N PRO A 268 20.73 -11.28 0.41
CA PRO A 268 19.86 -10.97 -0.72
C PRO A 268 20.39 -11.57 -2.02
N ARG A 269 19.46 -11.97 -2.90
CA ARG A 269 19.80 -12.53 -4.23
C ARG A 269 19.28 -11.62 -5.32
N VAL A 270 19.82 -11.79 -6.53
CA VAL A 270 19.32 -11.14 -7.74
C VAL A 270 18.88 -12.21 -8.73
N ILE A 271 17.66 -12.11 -9.24
CA ILE A 271 17.15 -13.00 -10.28
C ILE A 271 16.65 -12.20 -11.48
N THR A 272 16.51 -12.85 -12.61
CA THR A 272 15.79 -12.30 -13.76
C THR A 272 14.40 -12.94 -13.84
N CYS A 273 13.39 -12.18 -14.25
CA CYS A 273 12.03 -12.69 -14.43
C CYS A 273 11.31 -11.98 -15.58
N SER A 274 10.24 -12.60 -16.06
CA SER A 274 9.29 -11.97 -16.97
C SER A 274 7.87 -12.21 -16.47
N ALA A 275 7.24 -11.16 -15.98
CA ALA A 275 5.84 -11.20 -15.59
C ALA A 275 4.90 -11.55 -16.78
N LYS A 276 5.35 -11.28 -18.01
CA LYS A 276 4.60 -11.55 -19.23
C LYS A 276 4.59 -13.04 -19.59
N THR A 277 5.74 -13.69 -19.50
CA THR A 277 5.91 -15.11 -19.89
C THR A 277 5.78 -16.09 -18.73
N GLY A 278 5.85 -15.60 -17.48
CA GLY A 278 5.89 -16.43 -16.28
C GLY A 278 7.28 -16.96 -15.92
N GLU A 279 8.30 -16.70 -16.75
CA GLU A 279 9.67 -17.13 -16.50
C GLU A 279 10.22 -16.49 -15.22
N GLY A 280 10.85 -17.27 -14.32
CA GLY A 280 11.41 -16.81 -13.06
C GLY A 280 10.40 -16.62 -11.91
N ILE A 281 9.09 -16.74 -12.14
CA ILE A 281 8.06 -16.57 -11.09
C ILE A 281 8.17 -17.67 -10.02
N ALA A 282 8.32 -18.93 -10.43
CA ALA A 282 8.50 -20.05 -9.51
C ALA A 282 9.81 -19.92 -8.70
N GLU A 283 10.91 -19.50 -9.33
CA GLU A 283 12.19 -19.24 -8.67
C GLU A 283 12.07 -18.12 -7.63
N MET A 284 11.38 -17.03 -7.99
CA MET A 284 11.06 -15.93 -7.07
C MET A 284 10.32 -16.43 -5.84
N TRP A 285 9.27 -17.21 -6.02
CA TRP A 285 8.50 -17.75 -4.91
C TRP A 285 9.30 -18.73 -4.05
N ASN A 286 10.14 -19.54 -4.66
CA ASN A 286 11.05 -20.43 -3.92
C ASN A 286 12.01 -19.63 -3.03
N ALA A 287 12.53 -18.49 -3.50
CA ALA A 287 13.36 -17.60 -2.68
C ALA A 287 12.57 -17.03 -1.48
N VAL A 288 11.27 -16.70 -1.65
CA VAL A 288 10.39 -16.31 -0.53
C VAL A 288 10.25 -17.43 0.50
N LEU A 289 10.00 -18.65 0.05
CA LEU A 289 9.85 -19.81 0.93
C LEU A 289 11.14 -20.15 1.66
N GLU A 290 12.27 -20.10 0.97
CA GLU A 290 13.60 -20.32 1.58
C GLU A 290 13.91 -19.28 2.66
N HIS A 291 13.63 -18.00 2.39
CA HIS A 291 13.80 -16.94 3.38
C HIS A 291 12.88 -17.16 4.60
N HIS A 292 11.62 -17.49 4.36
CA HIS A 292 10.69 -17.78 5.45
C HIS A 292 11.15 -18.97 6.32
N ALA A 293 11.60 -20.05 5.68
CA ALA A 293 12.16 -21.20 6.38
C ALA A 293 13.45 -20.84 7.14
N TRP A 294 14.31 -19.97 6.56
CA TRP A 294 15.50 -19.45 7.20
C TRP A 294 15.18 -18.68 8.48
N LEU A 295 14.22 -17.73 8.41
CA LEU A 295 13.82 -16.94 9.57
C LEU A 295 13.25 -17.83 10.69
N LYS A 296 12.42 -18.83 10.34
CA LYS A 296 11.84 -19.75 11.34
C LYS A 296 12.92 -20.60 12.02
N ARG A 297 13.83 -21.19 11.25
CA ARG A 297 14.91 -22.03 11.82
C ARG A 297 15.81 -21.27 12.79
N ASN A 298 16.03 -19.99 12.56
CA ASN A 298 16.91 -19.15 13.36
C ASN A 298 16.18 -18.35 14.44
N GLY A 299 14.87 -18.57 14.65
CA GLY A 299 14.05 -17.85 15.65
C GLY A 299 13.83 -16.35 15.33
N HIS A 300 14.20 -15.91 14.13
CA HIS A 300 14.04 -14.51 13.73
C HIS A 300 12.64 -14.17 13.32
N PHE A 301 11.81 -15.14 12.92
CA PHE A 301 10.45 -14.87 12.43
C PHE A 301 9.55 -14.28 13.52
N GLU A 302 9.48 -14.94 14.66
CA GLU A 302 8.67 -14.50 15.80
C GLU A 302 9.20 -13.18 16.40
N SER A 303 10.53 -13.03 16.43
CA SER A 303 11.17 -11.80 16.88
C SER A 303 10.81 -10.62 15.96
N LEU A 304 10.90 -10.80 14.63
CA LEU A 304 10.53 -9.80 13.64
C LEU A 304 9.06 -9.37 13.82
N ARG A 305 8.15 -10.32 13.97
CA ARG A 305 6.71 -10.03 14.13
C ARG A 305 6.42 -9.30 15.44
N ARG A 306 7.07 -9.66 16.54
CA ARG A 306 6.96 -8.94 17.82
C ARG A 306 7.48 -7.51 17.72
N GLU A 307 8.62 -7.30 17.10
CA GLU A 307 9.16 -5.94 16.92
C GLU A 307 8.29 -5.10 15.99
N GLN A 308 7.74 -5.69 14.93
CA GLN A 308 6.75 -5.02 14.08
C GLN A 308 5.52 -4.60 14.90
N ALA A 309 4.95 -5.50 15.71
CA ALA A 309 3.77 -5.21 16.52
C ALA A 309 4.02 -4.07 17.53
N LYS A 310 5.18 -4.08 18.23
CA LYS A 310 5.57 -3.00 19.14
C LYS A 310 5.70 -1.66 18.41
N LYS A 311 6.38 -1.66 17.26
CA LYS A 311 6.56 -0.46 16.44
C LYS A 311 5.21 0.11 16.01
N TRP A 312 4.29 -0.76 15.58
CA TRP A 312 2.94 -0.33 15.20
C TRP A 312 2.18 0.31 16.35
N MET A 313 2.27 -0.26 17.54
CA MET A 313 1.67 0.32 18.75
C MET A 313 2.18 1.75 18.98
N TYR A 314 3.50 1.97 18.95
CA TYR A 314 4.07 3.31 19.14
C TYR A 314 3.67 4.28 18.03
N GLU A 315 3.63 3.84 16.77
CA GLU A 315 3.18 4.67 15.65
C GLU A 315 1.70 5.09 15.80
N VAL A 316 0.83 4.20 16.31
CA VAL A 316 -0.58 4.52 16.59
C VAL A 316 -0.69 5.51 17.74
N ILE A 317 0.10 5.34 18.81
CA ILE A 317 0.17 6.29 19.94
C ILE A 317 0.60 7.67 19.44
N ASP A 318 1.67 7.75 18.67
CA ASP A 318 2.19 9.02 18.14
C ASP A 318 1.16 9.74 17.25
N GLN A 319 0.46 8.99 16.40
CA GLN A 319 -0.60 9.53 15.56
C GLN A 319 -1.80 10.00 16.40
N GLY A 320 -2.21 9.21 17.38
CA GLY A 320 -3.30 9.57 18.29
C GLY A 320 -3.01 10.86 19.05
N LEU A 321 -1.82 10.97 19.64
CA LEU A 321 -1.38 12.17 20.36
C LEU A 321 -1.34 13.41 19.45
N LYS A 322 -0.84 13.26 18.21
CA LYS A 322 -0.85 14.35 17.22
C LYS A 322 -2.26 14.79 16.85
N GLN A 323 -3.18 13.83 16.69
CA GLN A 323 -4.56 14.10 16.34
C GLN A 323 -5.32 14.72 17.51
N GLU A 324 -5.13 14.22 18.73
CA GLU A 324 -5.71 14.77 19.95
C GLU A 324 -5.25 16.23 20.14
N PHE A 325 -3.94 16.50 20.01
CA PHE A 325 -3.39 17.85 20.07
C PHE A 325 -4.03 18.78 19.03
N ARG A 326 -4.07 18.37 17.75
CA ARG A 326 -4.62 19.20 16.68
C ARG A 326 -6.13 19.45 16.81
N ASN A 327 -6.87 18.49 17.33
CA ASN A 327 -8.32 18.57 17.50
C ASN A 327 -8.73 19.29 18.78
N HIS A 328 -7.79 19.53 19.70
CA HIS A 328 -8.06 20.22 20.96
C HIS A 328 -8.63 21.63 20.70
N PRO A 329 -9.80 22.00 21.29
CA PRO A 329 -10.49 23.25 20.95
C PRO A 329 -9.61 24.50 21.07
N ARG A 330 -8.86 24.65 22.17
CA ARG A 330 -7.95 25.79 22.37
C ARG A 330 -6.80 25.81 21.35
N ILE A 331 -6.29 24.66 20.97
CA ILE A 331 -5.23 24.56 19.95
C ILE A 331 -5.79 24.94 18.59
N ARG A 332 -6.95 24.40 18.20
CA ARG A 332 -7.61 24.79 16.94
C ARG A 332 -7.86 26.28 16.83
N GLN A 333 -8.21 26.93 17.94
CA GLN A 333 -8.43 28.37 17.98
C GLN A 333 -7.11 29.17 17.89
N ALA A 334 -6.05 28.72 18.59
CA ALA A 334 -4.76 29.44 18.67
C ALA A 334 -3.87 29.21 17.44
N LEU A 335 -4.00 28.06 16.77
CA LEU A 335 -3.08 27.61 15.73
C LEU A 335 -2.97 28.57 14.54
N PRO A 336 -4.07 29.09 13.93
CA PRO A 336 -3.97 29.98 12.77
C PRO A 336 -3.22 31.29 13.08
N ALA A 337 -3.45 31.88 14.26
CA ALA A 337 -2.76 33.08 14.68
C ALA A 337 -1.26 32.83 14.89
N MET A 338 -0.92 31.70 15.51
CA MET A 338 0.48 31.31 15.74
C MET A 338 1.21 31.02 14.43
N GLU A 339 0.56 30.35 13.46
CA GLU A 339 1.11 30.11 12.12
C GLU A 339 1.40 31.44 11.40
N SER A 340 0.50 32.42 11.50
CA SER A 340 0.70 33.76 10.94
C SER A 340 1.87 34.50 11.59
N GLU A 341 2.05 34.38 12.90
CA GLU A 341 3.20 34.99 13.63
C GLU A 341 4.53 34.37 13.20
N VAL A 342 4.57 33.05 13.04
CA VAL A 342 5.73 32.31 12.54
C VAL A 342 6.04 32.68 11.09
N ALA A 343 5.03 32.70 10.22
CA ALA A 343 5.19 33.02 8.79
C ALA A 343 5.70 34.45 8.59
N SER A 344 5.29 35.40 9.45
CA SER A 344 5.77 36.79 9.43
C SER A 344 7.10 37.04 10.17
N GLY A 345 7.73 36.00 10.72
CA GLY A 345 9.00 36.10 11.45
C GLY A 345 8.90 36.78 12.83
N ARG A 346 7.69 37.06 13.31
CA ARG A 346 7.50 37.70 14.64
C ARG A 346 7.79 36.76 15.81
N VAL A 347 7.60 35.47 15.61
CA VAL A 347 7.88 34.43 16.60
C VAL A 347 8.66 33.29 15.91
N SER A 348 9.68 32.75 16.58
CA SER A 348 10.38 31.57 16.06
C SER A 348 9.49 30.35 16.12
N SER A 349 9.66 29.43 15.18
CA SER A 349 8.93 28.14 15.13
C SER A 349 9.08 27.35 16.44
N PHE A 350 10.25 27.37 17.06
CA PHE A 350 10.50 26.69 18.35
C PHE A 350 9.66 27.30 19.48
N ARG A 351 9.62 28.64 19.56
CA ARG A 351 8.85 29.34 20.59
C ARG A 351 7.37 29.20 20.41
N ALA A 352 6.90 29.18 19.15
CA ALA A 352 5.52 28.93 18.80
C ALA A 352 5.09 27.55 19.26
N ALA A 353 5.90 26.51 18.96
CA ALA A 353 5.64 25.13 19.37
C ALA A 353 5.58 25.00 20.90
N GLU A 354 6.53 25.61 21.63
CA GLU A 354 6.51 25.64 23.11
C GLU A 354 5.21 26.25 23.68
N ARG A 355 4.79 27.40 23.13
CA ARG A 355 3.55 28.06 23.55
C ARG A 355 2.33 27.23 23.36
N LEU A 356 2.19 26.57 22.19
CA LEU A 356 1.08 25.69 21.90
C LEU A 356 1.09 24.44 22.78
N LEU A 357 2.25 23.82 23.00
CA LEU A 357 2.39 22.68 23.91
C LEU A 357 2.05 23.04 25.36
N LYS A 358 2.46 24.25 25.82
CA LYS A 358 2.10 24.76 27.15
C LYS A 358 0.59 24.96 27.29
N LEU A 359 -0.05 25.60 26.29
CA LEU A 359 -1.49 25.80 26.23
C LEU A 359 -2.26 24.47 26.29
N TYR A 360 -1.78 23.43 25.61
CA TYR A 360 -2.36 22.10 25.64
C TYR A 360 -2.28 21.42 27.01
N ARG A 361 -1.13 21.55 27.71
CA ARG A 361 -0.93 20.95 29.05
C ARG A 361 -1.79 21.62 30.12
N GLU A 362 -1.94 22.95 30.10
CA GLU A 362 -2.75 23.69 31.05
C GLU A 362 -4.25 23.37 31.02
N THR A 363 -4.70 22.64 30.03
CA THR A 363 -6.10 22.21 29.91
C THR A 363 -6.36 20.79 30.40
N LYS A 364 -5.32 20.02 30.71
CA LYS A 364 -5.44 18.68 31.30
C LYS A 364 -5.32 18.68 32.84
N SER A 365 -5.05 19.86 33.42
CA SER A 365 -5.08 20.10 34.86
C SER A 365 -6.42 20.70 35.27
#